data_d2ad209ef0c8f236ce1a3930f1122ea4
#
_entry.id   d2ad209ef0c8f236ce1a3930f1122ea4
#
_cell.length_a   1.000
_cell.length_b   1.000
_cell.length_c   1.000
_cell.angle_alpha   90.00
_cell.angle_beta   90.00
_cell.angle_gamma   90.00
#
_symmetry.space_group_name_H-M   'P 1'
#
loop_
_entity.id
_entity.type
_entity.pdbx_description
1 polymer ?
#
loop_
_entity_poly.entity_id
_entity_poly.type
_entity_poly.pdbx_seq_one_letter_code
_entity_poly.pdbx_strand_id
1 'polypeptide(L)'
;MAMSVVGLGSANAAPPLPSLDASIFANQAAHLDNGVTGQIVHFPSGNPKEWSDLLGGQPGTPVKLVAQIFRPNAARKKSPAIILVPGSGGLAPHHLRQAQALTGAGFVVMLIDPFGGRGIGGTVADQGRLSWPASTYDVSAAFRYLVTRRDIDPEAIGAVGSSRGGTAVLMAAMEPISRALLGPAHRLRAVVAGYPWCGVQFRNARLTSGTALLAMSGDHDNWVSLQQCQGAVQAISNRGQNARLMIFPGALHAFDRAGVPPAQIPGAPTSTTYPTVFMDDAGRYFDLRHDVVDPSLTSDDFTRAAIEGGFVHTGVTVGTQGDQADQYVGEMVRFLRSQFVSKAGLTAR
;
A
#
# COMPACT_ATOMS: atom_id res chain seq x y z
N MET A 1 -20.25 -19.98 -54.43
CA MET A 1 -19.69 -18.82 -53.78
C MET A 1 -19.29 -19.20 -52.36
N ALA A 2 -18.04 -19.54 -52.13
CA ALA A 2 -17.56 -19.95 -50.81
C ALA A 2 -17.05 -18.74 -50.06
N MET A 3 -17.67 -18.41 -48.92
CA MET A 3 -17.21 -17.37 -48.01
C MET A 3 -16.06 -17.93 -47.16
N SER A 4 -14.87 -17.40 -47.39
CA SER A 4 -13.70 -17.65 -46.51
C SER A 4 -13.92 -16.95 -45.15
N VAL A 5 -13.96 -17.75 -44.10
CA VAL A 5 -13.90 -17.25 -42.73
C VAL A 5 -12.46 -16.85 -42.44
N VAL A 6 -12.22 -15.53 -42.32
CA VAL A 6 -10.95 -15.00 -41.84
C VAL A 6 -10.86 -15.33 -40.35
N GLY A 7 -9.87 -16.17 -40.02
CA GLY A 7 -9.56 -16.53 -38.65
C GLY A 7 -9.15 -15.29 -37.84
N LEU A 8 -9.89 -14.99 -36.79
CA LEU A 8 -9.50 -14.02 -35.75
C LEU A 8 -8.21 -14.56 -35.10
N GLY A 9 -7.12 -13.87 -35.34
CA GLY A 9 -5.84 -14.15 -34.69
C GLY A 9 -5.98 -14.10 -33.17
N SER A 10 -5.51 -15.14 -32.50
CA SER A 10 -5.39 -15.18 -31.05
C SER A 10 -4.54 -13.98 -30.60
N ALA A 11 -5.15 -13.03 -29.92
CA ALA A 11 -4.40 -11.98 -29.25
C ALA A 11 -3.43 -12.67 -28.27
N ASN A 12 -2.13 -12.55 -28.53
CA ASN A 12 -1.10 -13.01 -27.60
C ASN A 12 -1.36 -12.36 -26.25
N ALA A 13 -1.67 -13.17 -25.23
CA ALA A 13 -1.76 -12.69 -23.88
C ALA A 13 -0.43 -12.01 -23.49
N ALA A 14 -0.50 -10.81 -22.95
CA ALA A 14 0.69 -10.13 -22.46
C ALA A 14 1.43 -11.02 -21.45
N PRO A 15 2.76 -11.04 -21.45
CA PRO A 15 3.51 -11.85 -20.50
C PRO A 15 3.14 -11.47 -19.06
N PRO A 16 3.10 -12.44 -18.13
CA PRO A 16 2.78 -12.16 -16.74
C PRO A 16 3.78 -11.16 -16.16
N LEU A 17 3.29 -10.25 -15.30
CA LEU A 17 4.15 -9.27 -14.63
C LEU A 17 5.19 -9.99 -13.76
N PRO A 18 6.45 -9.50 -13.74
CA PRO A 18 7.48 -10.07 -12.88
C PRO A 18 7.04 -10.14 -11.42
N SER A 19 7.16 -11.33 -10.82
CA SER A 19 6.85 -11.58 -9.42
C SER A 19 8.01 -12.35 -8.75
N LEU A 20 8.12 -12.22 -7.43
CA LEU A 20 8.97 -13.10 -6.62
C LEU A 20 8.14 -14.29 -6.13
N ASP A 21 8.75 -15.46 -6.12
CA ASP A 21 8.10 -16.64 -5.56
C ASP A 21 8.01 -16.49 -4.04
N ALA A 22 6.78 -16.47 -3.50
CA ALA A 22 6.52 -16.31 -2.08
C ALA A 22 7.10 -17.45 -1.24
N SER A 23 7.17 -18.69 -1.79
CA SER A 23 7.75 -19.82 -1.10
C SER A 23 9.29 -19.68 -1.00
N ILE A 24 9.93 -19.19 -2.06
CA ILE A 24 11.36 -18.87 -2.03
C ILE A 24 11.61 -17.73 -1.04
N PHE A 25 10.83 -16.65 -1.11
CA PHE A 25 10.97 -15.52 -0.19
C PHE A 25 10.79 -15.93 1.30
N ALA A 26 9.93 -16.90 1.57
CA ALA A 26 9.68 -17.40 2.91
C ALA A 26 10.81 -18.30 3.46
N ASN A 27 11.64 -18.90 2.59
CA ASN A 27 12.59 -19.93 2.98
C ASN A 27 14.05 -19.59 2.62
N GLN A 28 14.28 -18.59 1.77
CA GLN A 28 15.61 -18.18 1.33
C GLN A 28 15.78 -16.68 1.53
N ALA A 29 16.91 -16.27 2.10
CA ALA A 29 17.26 -14.88 2.28
C ALA A 29 17.46 -14.21 0.89
N ALA A 30 16.77 -13.13 0.64
CA ALA A 30 16.97 -12.32 -0.54
C ALA A 30 18.25 -11.48 -0.40
N HIS A 31 18.96 -11.30 -1.50
CA HIS A 31 20.17 -10.49 -1.58
C HIS A 31 19.90 -9.23 -2.39
N LEU A 32 20.29 -8.09 -1.86
CA LEU A 32 20.24 -6.80 -2.56
C LEU A 32 21.59 -6.56 -3.26
N ASP A 33 21.59 -5.81 -4.37
CA ASP A 33 22.82 -5.53 -5.15
C ASP A 33 23.84 -4.71 -4.36
N ASN A 34 23.43 -4.03 -3.28
CA ASN A 34 24.32 -3.32 -2.36
C ASN A 34 24.95 -4.23 -1.28
N GLY A 35 24.83 -5.55 -1.42
CA GLY A 35 25.41 -6.55 -0.54
C GLY A 35 24.61 -6.82 0.74
N VAL A 36 23.47 -6.16 0.94
CA VAL A 36 22.60 -6.41 2.10
C VAL A 36 21.80 -7.69 1.89
N THR A 37 21.78 -8.55 2.91
CA THR A 37 21.02 -9.80 2.91
C THR A 37 19.83 -9.70 3.84
N GLY A 38 18.68 -10.20 3.41
CA GLY A 38 17.44 -10.24 4.18
C GLY A 38 17.48 -11.25 5.32
N GLN A 39 17.00 -10.88 6.48
CA GLN A 39 16.75 -11.78 7.59
C GLN A 39 15.28 -12.20 7.56
N ILE A 40 14.99 -13.49 7.35
CA ILE A 40 13.63 -14.01 7.38
C ILE A 40 13.09 -13.94 8.82
N VAL A 41 11.90 -13.38 8.95
CA VAL A 41 11.20 -13.29 10.24
C VAL A 41 9.72 -13.62 10.05
N HIS A 42 9.10 -14.04 11.14
CA HIS A 42 7.67 -14.30 11.18
C HIS A 42 7.03 -13.42 12.22
N PHE A 43 5.82 -12.94 11.94
CA PHE A 43 5.07 -12.12 12.87
C PHE A 43 3.57 -12.44 12.83
N PRO A 44 2.86 -12.32 13.95
CA PRO A 44 1.43 -12.56 14.01
C PRO A 44 0.66 -11.41 13.34
N SER A 45 -0.40 -11.76 12.62
CA SER A 45 -1.38 -10.83 12.06
C SER A 45 -2.79 -11.39 12.18
N GLY A 46 -3.77 -10.79 11.52
CA GLY A 46 -5.17 -11.17 11.58
C GLY A 46 -5.90 -10.92 10.26
N ASN A 47 -7.18 -11.29 10.24
CA ASN A 47 -8.06 -11.19 9.07
C ASN A 47 -9.37 -10.47 9.42
N PRO A 48 -9.36 -9.21 9.93
CA PRO A 48 -10.60 -8.45 10.11
C PRO A 48 -11.29 -8.28 8.76
N LYS A 49 -12.61 -8.48 8.70
CA LYS A 49 -13.37 -8.41 7.46
C LYS A 49 -13.79 -6.97 7.16
N GLU A 50 -14.32 -6.28 8.16
CA GLU A 50 -14.83 -4.93 8.05
C GLU A 50 -13.96 -3.92 8.83
N TRP A 51 -14.08 -2.65 8.47
CA TRP A 51 -13.40 -1.58 9.19
C TRP A 51 -13.88 -1.46 10.63
N SER A 52 -15.17 -1.73 10.86
CA SER A 52 -15.75 -1.78 12.21
C SER A 52 -15.17 -2.91 13.05
N ASP A 53 -14.87 -4.07 12.47
CA ASP A 53 -14.17 -5.15 13.18
C ASP A 53 -12.79 -4.69 13.62
N LEU A 54 -12.03 -4.11 12.67
CA LEU A 54 -10.68 -3.64 12.92
C LEU A 54 -10.64 -2.58 14.03
N LEU A 55 -11.53 -1.60 13.97
CA LEU A 55 -11.62 -0.50 14.95
C LEU A 55 -12.23 -0.94 16.27
N GLY A 56 -13.08 -1.97 16.26
CA GLY A 56 -13.64 -2.63 17.43
C GLY A 56 -12.70 -3.62 18.14
N GLY A 57 -11.44 -3.74 17.66
CA GLY A 57 -10.44 -4.63 18.27
C GLY A 57 -10.68 -6.11 17.96
N GLN A 58 -11.38 -6.42 16.88
CA GLN A 58 -11.66 -7.79 16.43
C GLN A 58 -10.72 -8.15 15.26
N PRO A 59 -9.56 -8.74 15.52
CA PRO A 59 -8.55 -9.02 14.47
C PRO A 59 -8.96 -10.15 13.53
N GLY A 60 -10.10 -10.80 13.72
CA GLY A 60 -10.54 -11.95 12.94
C GLY A 60 -9.65 -13.18 13.14
N THR A 61 -9.66 -14.09 12.17
CA THR A 61 -8.85 -15.32 12.22
C THR A 61 -7.36 -15.00 12.26
N PRO A 62 -6.60 -15.54 13.23
CA PRO A 62 -5.15 -15.32 13.30
C PRO A 62 -4.44 -15.88 12.07
N VAL A 63 -3.38 -15.19 11.65
CA VAL A 63 -2.48 -15.64 10.61
C VAL A 63 -1.04 -15.33 11.01
N LYS A 64 -0.10 -16.15 10.57
CA LYS A 64 1.34 -15.94 10.72
C LYS A 64 1.92 -15.52 9.38
N LEU A 65 2.41 -14.30 9.29
CA LEU A 65 2.99 -13.74 8.08
C LEU A 65 4.53 -13.86 8.10
N VAL A 66 5.09 -13.81 6.90
CA VAL A 66 6.54 -13.80 6.68
C VAL A 66 6.96 -12.38 6.26
N ALA A 67 8.15 -11.99 6.68
CA ALA A 67 8.83 -10.81 6.17
C ALA A 67 10.33 -11.07 6.08
N GLN A 68 11.02 -10.21 5.31
CA GLN A 68 12.47 -10.15 5.38
C GLN A 68 12.91 -8.76 5.85
N ILE A 69 13.85 -8.73 6.80
CA ILE A 69 14.41 -7.49 7.35
C ILE A 69 15.79 -7.27 6.74
N PHE A 70 15.93 -6.18 6.01
CA PHE A 70 17.16 -5.73 5.40
C PHE A 70 17.76 -4.60 6.25
N ARG A 71 19.03 -4.75 6.66
CA ARG A 71 19.73 -3.79 7.51
C ARG A 71 20.77 -3.04 6.72
N PRO A 72 20.88 -1.71 6.87
CA PRO A 72 21.98 -0.97 6.28
C PRO A 72 23.32 -1.45 6.86
N ASN A 73 24.37 -1.47 6.04
CA ASN A 73 25.72 -1.88 6.47
C ASN A 73 26.27 -1.02 7.63
N ALA A 74 25.88 0.27 7.68
CA ALA A 74 26.22 1.21 8.73
C ALA A 74 25.07 1.40 9.73
N ALA A 75 24.49 0.31 10.23
CA ALA A 75 23.37 0.39 11.18
C ALA A 75 23.80 1.04 12.52
N ARG A 76 22.92 1.89 13.04
CA ARG A 76 23.07 2.53 14.35
C ARG A 76 22.57 1.58 15.46
N LYS A 77 22.93 1.90 16.71
CA LYS A 77 22.43 1.15 17.88
C LYS A 77 20.87 1.12 17.93
N LYS A 78 20.24 2.21 17.52
CA LYS A 78 18.79 2.31 17.24
C LYS A 78 18.63 2.96 15.86
N SER A 79 18.04 2.23 14.93
CA SER A 79 17.88 2.66 13.55
C SER A 79 16.42 3.01 13.23
N PRO A 80 16.18 3.99 12.36
CA PRO A 80 14.86 4.17 11.79
C PRO A 80 14.49 2.98 10.91
N ALA A 81 13.20 2.66 10.83
CA ALA A 81 12.72 1.53 10.05
C ALA A 81 11.57 1.91 9.11
N ILE A 82 11.50 1.20 7.98
CA ILE A 82 10.42 1.33 6.99
C ILE A 82 9.78 -0.04 6.77
N ILE A 83 8.47 -0.10 6.94
CA ILE A 83 7.65 -1.24 6.53
C ILE A 83 7.36 -1.07 5.05
N LEU A 84 7.73 -2.06 4.24
CA LEU A 84 7.50 -2.06 2.79
C LEU A 84 6.41 -3.08 2.44
N VAL A 85 5.34 -2.61 1.78
CA VAL A 85 4.09 -3.35 1.60
C VAL A 85 3.75 -3.52 0.13
N PRO A 86 3.69 -4.75 -0.39
CA PRO A 86 3.35 -5.03 -1.77
C PRO A 86 1.90 -4.68 -2.14
N GLY A 87 1.67 -4.46 -3.43
CA GLY A 87 0.34 -4.34 -4.02
C GLY A 87 -0.36 -5.68 -4.25
N SER A 88 -1.49 -5.67 -4.96
CA SER A 88 -2.34 -6.84 -5.26
C SER A 88 -1.61 -7.98 -5.97
N GLY A 89 -0.53 -7.70 -6.70
CA GLY A 89 0.29 -8.70 -7.37
C GLY A 89 1.31 -9.41 -6.47
N GLY A 90 1.36 -9.10 -5.18
CA GLY A 90 2.31 -9.69 -4.25
C GLY A 90 3.74 -9.15 -4.42
N LEU A 91 4.69 -9.92 -3.91
CA LEU A 91 6.12 -9.61 -3.96
C LEU A 91 6.63 -9.56 -5.41
N ALA A 92 7.48 -8.58 -5.71
CA ALA A 92 8.05 -8.40 -7.04
C ALA A 92 9.44 -7.74 -6.98
N PRO A 93 10.27 -7.84 -8.05
CA PRO A 93 11.65 -7.34 -8.04
C PRO A 93 11.79 -5.87 -7.67
N HIS A 94 10.83 -5.01 -8.05
CA HIS A 94 10.86 -3.58 -7.70
C HIS A 94 10.83 -3.33 -6.19
N HIS A 95 10.26 -4.22 -5.37
CA HIS A 95 10.31 -4.10 -3.91
C HIS A 95 11.73 -4.31 -3.37
N LEU A 96 12.52 -5.22 -3.97
CA LEU A 96 13.94 -5.37 -3.59
C LEU A 96 14.74 -4.12 -3.99
N ARG A 97 14.44 -3.54 -5.15
CA ARG A 97 15.04 -2.26 -5.57
C ARG A 97 14.70 -1.11 -4.60
N GLN A 98 13.44 -1.02 -4.16
CA GLN A 98 13.03 -0.05 -3.14
C GLN A 98 13.72 -0.33 -1.79
N ALA A 99 13.82 -1.59 -1.37
CA ALA A 99 14.54 -1.98 -0.16
C ALA A 99 16.03 -1.60 -0.24
N GLN A 100 16.66 -1.78 -1.41
CA GLN A 100 18.05 -1.36 -1.66
C GLN A 100 18.23 0.16 -1.52
N ALA A 101 17.35 0.95 -2.14
CA ALA A 101 17.40 2.40 -2.04
C ALA A 101 17.19 2.90 -0.60
N LEU A 102 16.25 2.29 0.13
CA LEU A 102 15.97 2.62 1.53
C LEU A 102 17.11 2.21 2.46
N THR A 103 17.71 1.02 2.30
CA THR A 103 18.87 0.61 3.08
C THR A 103 20.09 1.48 2.77
N GLY A 104 20.29 1.88 1.50
CA GLY A 104 21.28 2.86 1.09
C GLY A 104 21.07 4.25 1.72
N ALA A 105 19.82 4.59 2.04
CA ALA A 105 19.46 5.81 2.74
C ALA A 105 19.56 5.70 4.29
N GLY A 106 19.94 4.53 4.81
CA GLY A 106 20.19 4.29 6.25
C GLY A 106 18.99 3.77 7.03
N PHE A 107 17.93 3.33 6.36
CA PHE A 107 16.76 2.71 7.00
C PHE A 107 16.93 1.19 7.12
N VAL A 108 16.46 0.62 8.22
CA VAL A 108 16.11 -0.80 8.27
C VAL A 108 14.81 -0.98 7.51
N VAL A 109 14.73 -1.99 6.63
CA VAL A 109 13.53 -2.23 5.80
C VAL A 109 12.93 -3.58 6.17
N MET A 110 11.66 -3.60 6.51
CA MET A 110 10.87 -4.82 6.71
C MET A 110 9.92 -4.99 5.53
N LEU A 111 10.32 -5.79 4.53
CA LEU A 111 9.45 -6.18 3.42
C LEU A 111 8.56 -7.32 3.85
N ILE A 112 7.25 -7.09 3.90
CA ILE A 112 6.27 -8.10 4.32
C ILE A 112 5.69 -8.86 3.14
N ASP A 113 5.31 -10.12 3.36
CA ASP A 113 4.46 -10.89 2.45
C ASP A 113 3.05 -11.02 3.04
N PRO A 114 2.06 -10.25 2.53
CA PRO A 114 0.70 -10.30 3.04
C PRO A 114 -0.09 -11.53 2.57
N PHE A 115 0.43 -12.29 1.62
CA PHE A 115 -0.34 -13.30 0.89
C PHE A 115 0.09 -14.75 1.20
N GLY A 116 1.38 -15.06 1.23
CA GLY A 116 1.88 -16.42 1.37
C GLY A 116 1.41 -17.12 2.65
N GLY A 117 1.41 -16.41 3.79
CA GLY A 117 0.87 -16.92 5.05
C GLY A 117 -0.64 -17.23 5.04
N ARG A 118 -1.36 -16.72 4.04
CA ARG A 118 -2.79 -16.97 3.80
C ARG A 118 -3.05 -18.02 2.71
N GLY A 119 -2.00 -18.57 2.11
CA GLY A 119 -2.11 -19.52 1.01
C GLY A 119 -2.67 -18.92 -0.28
N ILE A 120 -2.51 -17.59 -0.49
CA ILE A 120 -2.92 -16.90 -1.71
C ILE A 120 -1.72 -16.25 -2.39
N GLY A 121 -1.71 -16.21 -3.73
CA GLY A 121 -0.62 -15.60 -4.49
C GLY A 121 -0.81 -14.09 -4.74
N GLY A 122 -2.03 -13.58 -4.56
CA GLY A 122 -2.38 -12.18 -4.80
C GLY A 122 -3.87 -11.98 -4.99
N THR A 123 -4.26 -10.72 -5.27
CA THR A 123 -5.66 -10.29 -5.36
C THR A 123 -5.97 -9.53 -6.66
N VAL A 124 -5.12 -9.63 -7.70
CA VAL A 124 -5.26 -8.87 -8.95
C VAL A 124 -6.61 -9.13 -9.63
N ALA A 125 -7.00 -10.41 -9.76
CA ALA A 125 -8.24 -10.82 -10.42
C ALA A 125 -9.46 -10.71 -9.50
N ASP A 126 -9.24 -10.75 -8.18
CA ASP A 126 -10.31 -10.70 -7.18
C ASP A 126 -9.79 -9.98 -5.93
N GLN A 127 -10.17 -8.71 -5.80
CA GLN A 127 -9.76 -7.87 -4.69
C GLN A 127 -10.39 -8.31 -3.35
N GLY A 128 -11.48 -9.08 -3.38
CA GLY A 128 -12.18 -9.59 -2.20
C GLY A 128 -11.44 -10.73 -1.48
N ARG A 129 -10.45 -11.39 -2.12
CA ARG A 129 -9.69 -12.50 -1.50
C ARG A 129 -8.93 -12.10 -0.23
N LEU A 130 -8.64 -10.84 -0.06
CA LEU A 130 -8.11 -10.26 1.17
C LEU A 130 -8.81 -8.92 1.41
N SER A 131 -9.46 -8.77 2.56
CA SER A 131 -10.14 -7.52 2.90
C SER A 131 -9.16 -6.35 3.00
N TRP A 132 -9.64 -5.13 2.76
CA TRP A 132 -8.86 -3.91 2.94
C TRP A 132 -8.46 -3.68 4.41
N PRO A 133 -9.36 -3.92 5.40
CA PRO A 133 -9.00 -3.91 6.81
C PRO A 133 -7.88 -4.89 7.16
N ALA A 134 -7.88 -6.12 6.62
CA ALA A 134 -6.81 -7.09 6.87
C ALA A 134 -5.46 -6.61 6.31
N SER A 135 -5.44 -6.04 5.09
CA SER A 135 -4.22 -5.44 4.53
C SER A 135 -3.67 -4.32 5.41
N THR A 136 -4.56 -3.50 5.99
CA THR A 136 -4.20 -2.40 6.91
C THR A 136 -3.73 -2.93 8.27
N TYR A 137 -4.36 -4.01 8.77
CA TYR A 137 -3.95 -4.67 10.00
C TYR A 137 -2.53 -5.23 9.91
N ASP A 138 -2.12 -5.77 8.74
CA ASP A 138 -0.78 -6.28 8.49
C ASP A 138 0.30 -5.21 8.69
N VAL A 139 0.05 -3.97 8.26
CA VAL A 139 0.96 -2.83 8.49
C VAL A 139 1.12 -2.56 9.98
N SER A 140 0.01 -2.53 10.70
CA SER A 140 0.02 -2.29 12.16
C SER A 140 0.66 -3.46 12.92
N ALA A 141 0.49 -4.70 12.44
CA ALA A 141 1.12 -5.89 13.00
C ALA A 141 2.64 -5.86 12.80
N ALA A 142 3.11 -5.48 11.60
CA ALA A 142 4.52 -5.27 11.31
C ALA A 142 5.13 -4.15 12.17
N PHE A 143 4.39 -3.05 12.37
CA PHE A 143 4.82 -1.99 13.30
C PHE A 143 5.01 -2.52 14.71
N ARG A 144 4.02 -3.22 15.28
CA ARG A 144 4.12 -3.83 16.62
C ARG A 144 5.30 -4.78 16.72
N TYR A 145 5.58 -5.58 15.68
CA TYR A 145 6.76 -6.44 15.63
C TYR A 145 8.06 -5.61 15.69
N LEU A 146 8.17 -4.54 14.90
CA LEU A 146 9.36 -3.69 14.90
C LEU A 146 9.61 -3.00 16.24
N VAL A 147 8.57 -2.57 16.95
CA VAL A 147 8.68 -1.95 18.28
C VAL A 147 9.29 -2.91 19.32
N THR A 148 9.11 -4.22 19.20
CA THR A 148 9.73 -5.19 20.12
C THR A 148 11.24 -5.34 19.92
N ARG A 149 11.79 -4.81 18.86
CA ARG A 149 13.20 -4.97 18.50
C ARG A 149 14.07 -3.91 19.17
N ARG A 150 15.10 -4.33 19.85
CA ARG A 150 16.01 -3.42 20.58
C ARG A 150 16.84 -2.51 19.70
N ASP A 151 17.01 -2.86 18.44
CA ASP A 151 17.80 -2.19 17.42
C ASP A 151 16.99 -1.23 16.54
N ILE A 152 15.68 -1.12 16.76
CA ILE A 152 14.79 -0.18 16.09
C ILE A 152 14.42 0.96 17.03
N ASP A 153 14.37 2.18 16.49
CA ASP A 153 13.81 3.34 17.17
C ASP A 153 12.28 3.34 17.00
N PRO A 154 11.49 3.10 18.06
CA PRO A 154 10.03 3.01 17.96
C PRO A 154 9.38 4.34 17.54
N GLU A 155 10.06 5.49 17.75
CA GLU A 155 9.59 6.80 17.31
C GLU A 155 9.95 7.12 15.85
N ALA A 156 10.75 6.25 15.21
CA ALA A 156 11.27 6.42 13.88
C ALA A 156 10.88 5.25 12.95
N ILE A 157 9.60 4.86 12.96
CA ILE A 157 9.06 3.84 12.05
C ILE A 157 8.15 4.52 11.05
N GLY A 158 8.38 4.25 9.76
CA GLY A 158 7.53 4.67 8.65
C GLY A 158 7.04 3.49 7.82
N ALA A 159 6.22 3.78 6.82
CA ALA A 159 5.72 2.76 5.91
C ALA A 159 5.70 3.26 4.46
N VAL A 160 5.96 2.35 3.54
CA VAL A 160 5.85 2.54 2.09
C VAL A 160 5.01 1.40 1.54
N GLY A 161 4.07 1.71 0.66
CA GLY A 161 3.29 0.69 -0.02
C GLY A 161 2.85 1.14 -1.39
N SER A 162 2.62 0.20 -2.27
CA SER A 162 2.19 0.43 -3.65
C SER A 162 0.80 -0.18 -3.89
N SER A 163 -0.10 0.51 -4.61
CA SER A 163 -1.44 0.03 -4.94
C SER A 163 -2.21 -0.38 -3.66
N ARG A 164 -2.64 -1.64 -3.54
CA ARG A 164 -3.24 -2.18 -2.31
C ARG A 164 -2.37 -1.90 -1.07
N GLY A 165 -1.06 -2.09 -1.16
CA GLY A 165 -0.12 -1.74 -0.10
C GLY A 165 -0.11 -0.24 0.18
N GLY A 166 -0.24 0.60 -0.86
CA GLY A 166 -0.40 2.05 -0.73
C GLY A 166 -1.65 2.44 0.05
N THR A 167 -2.78 1.80 -0.24
CA THR A 167 -4.02 1.95 0.52
C THR A 167 -3.84 1.51 1.97
N ALA A 168 -3.20 0.36 2.19
CA ALA A 168 -2.98 -0.19 3.53
C ALA A 168 -2.14 0.75 4.42
N VAL A 169 -1.05 1.32 3.89
CA VAL A 169 -0.20 2.24 4.66
C VAL A 169 -0.87 3.60 4.87
N LEU A 170 -1.64 4.09 3.88
CA LEU A 170 -2.44 5.30 4.01
C LEU A 170 -3.47 5.16 5.14
N MET A 171 -4.23 4.07 5.14
CA MET A 171 -5.26 3.81 6.14
C MET A 171 -4.65 3.57 7.53
N ALA A 172 -3.52 2.85 7.64
CA ALA A 172 -2.81 2.67 8.91
C ALA A 172 -2.30 3.99 9.54
N ALA A 173 -2.11 5.03 8.73
CA ALA A 173 -1.71 6.35 9.18
C ALA A 173 -2.88 7.21 9.69
N MET A 174 -4.14 6.83 9.38
CA MET A 174 -5.33 7.54 9.85
C MET A 174 -5.48 7.42 11.36
N GLU A 175 -5.79 8.52 12.02
CA GLU A 175 -5.84 8.61 13.48
C GLU A 175 -6.74 7.55 14.13
N PRO A 176 -7.98 7.28 13.66
CA PRO A 176 -8.81 6.26 14.27
C PRO A 176 -8.15 4.88 14.25
N ILE A 177 -7.55 4.48 13.13
CA ILE A 177 -6.90 3.17 12.97
C ILE A 177 -5.60 3.10 13.78
N SER A 178 -4.74 4.10 13.65
CA SER A 178 -3.48 4.17 14.39
C SER A 178 -3.73 4.09 15.90
N ARG A 179 -4.70 4.85 16.40
CA ARG A 179 -5.06 4.86 17.83
C ARG A 179 -5.60 3.50 18.29
N ALA A 180 -6.47 2.88 17.51
CA ALA A 180 -7.04 1.57 17.86
C ALA A 180 -5.99 0.46 17.88
N LEU A 181 -5.05 0.44 16.91
CA LEU A 181 -4.13 -0.66 16.72
C LEU A 181 -2.74 -0.46 17.34
N LEU A 182 -2.27 0.77 17.46
CA LEU A 182 -0.95 1.10 17.99
C LEU A 182 -1.01 1.78 19.36
N GLY A 183 -2.20 2.24 19.78
CA GLY A 183 -2.39 3.01 20.99
C GLY A 183 -1.92 4.47 20.86
N PRO A 184 -2.09 5.27 21.91
CA PRO A 184 -1.81 6.72 21.86
C PRO A 184 -0.31 7.07 21.82
N ALA A 185 0.55 6.13 22.21
CA ALA A 185 2.00 6.35 22.31
C ALA A 185 2.74 6.13 20.99
N HIS A 186 2.13 5.46 20.01
CA HIS A 186 2.81 5.06 18.79
C HIS A 186 2.12 5.58 17.53
N ARG A 187 2.91 5.82 16.49
CA ARG A 187 2.44 6.23 15.17
C ARG A 187 3.45 5.88 14.08
N LEU A 188 2.99 5.81 12.86
CA LEU A 188 3.87 5.90 11.70
C LEU A 188 4.37 7.34 11.56
N ARG A 189 5.70 7.54 11.58
CA ARG A 189 6.31 8.86 11.44
C ARG A 189 6.10 9.47 10.07
N ALA A 190 6.23 8.66 9.03
CA ALA A 190 6.00 9.07 7.66
C ALA A 190 5.47 7.90 6.83
N VAL A 191 4.62 8.21 5.87
CA VAL A 191 4.00 7.23 4.98
C VAL A 191 4.14 7.68 3.54
N VAL A 192 4.56 6.75 2.67
CA VAL A 192 4.53 6.92 1.21
C VAL A 192 3.52 5.94 0.63
N ALA A 193 2.46 6.46 0.04
CA ALA A 193 1.42 5.69 -0.61
C ALA A 193 1.52 5.83 -2.13
N GLY A 194 2.09 4.83 -2.80
CA GLY A 194 2.19 4.79 -4.26
C GLY A 194 0.87 4.34 -4.87
N TYR A 195 0.30 5.15 -5.75
CA TYR A 195 -0.93 4.91 -6.51
C TYR A 195 -1.99 4.12 -5.72
N PRO A 196 -2.35 4.61 -4.50
CA PRO A 196 -3.29 3.91 -3.63
C PRO A 196 -4.71 3.95 -4.21
N TRP A 197 -5.53 2.97 -3.88
CA TRP A 197 -6.96 3.12 -4.02
C TRP A 197 -7.52 3.93 -2.83
N CYS A 198 -8.23 5.00 -3.13
CA CYS A 198 -8.79 5.92 -2.12
C CYS A 198 -10.33 5.90 -2.13
N GLY A 199 -10.94 4.79 -2.55
CA GLY A 199 -12.40 4.66 -2.67
C GLY A 199 -13.15 4.53 -1.35
N VAL A 200 -12.47 4.18 -0.25
CA VAL A 200 -13.04 4.23 1.11
C VAL A 200 -12.30 5.28 1.91
N GLN A 201 -13.04 6.19 2.54
CA GLN A 201 -12.48 7.33 3.26
C GLN A 201 -13.19 7.54 4.59
N PHE A 202 -12.46 7.98 5.59
CA PHE A 202 -13.07 8.53 6.79
C PHE A 202 -13.78 9.85 6.46
N ARG A 203 -15.03 10.03 6.88
CA ARG A 203 -15.75 11.30 6.75
C ARG A 203 -14.98 12.43 7.44
N ASN A 204 -14.34 12.10 8.53
CA ASN A 204 -13.48 12.99 9.30
C ASN A 204 -12.00 12.62 9.09
N ALA A 205 -11.55 12.61 7.82
CA ALA A 205 -10.21 12.20 7.43
C ALA A 205 -9.14 13.03 8.14
N ARG A 206 -8.28 12.37 8.93
CA ARG A 206 -7.15 12.98 9.61
C ARG A 206 -6.05 11.96 9.89
N LEU A 207 -4.82 12.38 9.76
CA LEU A 207 -3.66 11.58 10.16
C LEU A 207 -3.46 11.63 11.68
N THR A 208 -2.78 10.63 12.21
CA THR A 208 -2.24 10.71 13.57
C THR A 208 -1.30 11.92 13.67
N SER A 209 -1.40 12.66 14.76
CA SER A 209 -0.57 13.85 14.97
C SER A 209 0.92 13.53 14.85
N GLY A 210 1.65 14.34 14.08
CA GLY A 210 3.07 14.13 13.80
C GLY A 210 3.38 13.10 12.72
N THR A 211 2.39 12.52 12.07
CA THR A 211 2.55 11.71 10.86
C THR A 211 2.61 12.61 9.62
N ALA A 212 3.49 12.29 8.69
CA ALA A 212 3.57 12.92 7.37
C ALA A 212 3.18 11.93 6.27
N LEU A 213 2.43 12.39 5.26
CA LEU A 213 1.96 11.60 4.12
C LEU A 213 2.45 12.18 2.80
N LEU A 214 3.03 11.32 1.96
CA LEU A 214 3.20 11.55 0.53
C LEU A 214 2.41 10.47 -0.24
N ALA A 215 1.38 10.88 -0.94
CA ALA A 215 0.75 10.04 -1.97
C ALA A 215 1.39 10.35 -3.33
N MET A 216 1.64 9.33 -4.15
CA MET A 216 2.18 9.46 -5.49
C MET A 216 1.29 8.69 -6.46
N SER A 217 0.76 9.34 -7.49
CA SER A 217 -0.19 8.72 -8.44
C SER A 217 0.12 9.16 -9.87
N GLY A 218 -0.20 8.31 -10.83
CA GLY A 218 -0.16 8.65 -12.25
C GLY A 218 -1.48 9.29 -12.70
N ASP A 219 -1.43 10.22 -13.65
CA ASP A 219 -2.62 10.81 -14.24
C ASP A 219 -3.23 9.97 -15.38
N HIS A 220 -2.50 8.97 -15.86
CA HIS A 220 -2.99 7.96 -16.80
C HIS A 220 -3.31 6.61 -16.14
N ASP A 221 -3.41 6.59 -14.78
CA ASP A 221 -3.83 5.40 -14.05
C ASP A 221 -5.30 5.09 -14.38
N ASN A 222 -5.53 3.95 -15.02
CA ASN A 222 -6.86 3.45 -15.35
C ASN A 222 -7.31 2.29 -14.46
N TRP A 223 -6.59 2.01 -13.38
CA TRP A 223 -6.97 1.01 -12.37
C TRP A 223 -7.69 1.65 -11.19
N VAL A 224 -7.11 2.72 -10.63
CA VAL A 224 -7.66 3.44 -9.49
C VAL A 224 -7.88 4.92 -9.81
N SER A 225 -8.83 5.54 -9.12
CA SER A 225 -9.19 6.95 -9.35
C SER A 225 -8.17 7.91 -8.72
N LEU A 226 -7.50 8.71 -9.52
CA LEU A 226 -6.68 9.83 -9.07
C LEU A 226 -7.52 10.85 -8.27
N GLN A 227 -8.75 11.16 -8.73
CA GLN A 227 -9.64 12.15 -8.11
C GLN A 227 -10.01 11.77 -6.68
N GLN A 228 -10.23 10.48 -6.41
CA GLN A 228 -10.49 10.00 -5.05
C GLN A 228 -9.30 10.28 -4.12
N CYS A 229 -8.08 10.05 -4.60
CA CYS A 229 -6.87 10.33 -3.82
C CYS A 229 -6.63 11.84 -3.67
N GLN A 230 -6.93 12.65 -4.68
CA GLN A 230 -6.90 14.11 -4.56
C GLN A 230 -7.84 14.59 -3.45
N GLY A 231 -9.09 14.10 -3.45
CA GLY A 231 -10.08 14.44 -2.42
C GLY A 231 -9.63 14.04 -1.01
N ALA A 232 -9.13 12.80 -0.84
CA ALA A 232 -8.64 12.29 0.44
C ALA A 232 -7.46 13.12 0.99
N VAL A 233 -6.44 13.35 0.17
CA VAL A 233 -5.25 14.12 0.58
C VAL A 233 -5.61 15.58 0.85
N GLN A 234 -6.47 16.19 0.03
CA GLN A 234 -6.93 17.55 0.22
C GLN A 234 -7.71 17.72 1.52
N ALA A 235 -8.60 16.76 1.86
CA ALA A 235 -9.33 16.78 3.12
C ALA A 235 -8.41 16.77 4.34
N ILE A 236 -7.33 15.98 4.29
CA ILE A 236 -6.31 15.92 5.34
C ILE A 236 -5.49 17.22 5.39
N SER A 237 -5.04 17.70 4.22
CA SER A 237 -4.24 18.93 4.11
C SER A 237 -4.99 20.18 4.58
N ASN A 238 -6.29 20.29 4.29
CA ASN A 238 -7.14 21.39 4.75
C ASN A 238 -7.27 21.47 6.28
N ARG A 239 -6.90 20.41 7.00
CA ARG A 239 -6.81 20.40 8.47
C ARG A 239 -5.44 20.86 8.98
N GLY A 240 -4.56 21.37 8.10
CA GLY A 240 -3.21 21.81 8.45
C GLY A 240 -2.23 20.65 8.68
N GLN A 241 -2.58 19.42 8.28
CA GLN A 241 -1.70 18.26 8.44
C GLN A 241 -0.73 18.12 7.27
N ASN A 242 0.43 17.51 7.51
CA ASN A 242 1.47 17.32 6.50
C ASN A 242 1.11 16.17 5.55
N ALA A 243 0.24 16.45 4.59
CA ALA A 243 -0.18 15.53 3.56
C ALA A 243 -0.01 16.18 2.17
N ARG A 244 0.58 15.44 1.24
CA ARG A 244 0.83 15.91 -0.14
C ARG A 244 0.50 14.80 -1.13
N LEU A 245 -0.05 15.18 -2.28
CA LEU A 245 -0.17 14.34 -3.46
C LEU A 245 0.82 14.83 -4.52
N MET A 246 1.62 13.93 -5.05
CA MET A 246 2.47 14.15 -6.22
C MET A 246 1.88 13.38 -7.40
N ILE A 247 1.64 14.08 -8.50
CA ILE A 247 1.12 13.50 -9.73
C ILE A 247 2.27 13.32 -10.71
N PHE A 248 2.38 12.13 -11.29
CA PHE A 248 3.35 11.79 -12.31
C PHE A 248 2.68 11.87 -13.68
N PRO A 249 3.06 12.84 -14.52
CA PRO A 249 2.45 13.01 -15.84
C PRO A 249 2.67 11.80 -16.74
N GLY A 250 1.61 11.33 -17.41
CA GLY A 250 1.62 10.19 -18.30
C GLY A 250 1.81 8.84 -17.61
N ALA A 251 1.93 8.79 -16.27
CA ALA A 251 2.18 7.55 -15.56
C ALA A 251 0.91 6.70 -15.44
N LEU A 252 1.09 5.41 -15.73
CA LEU A 252 0.11 4.36 -15.57
C LEU A 252 0.10 3.82 -14.14
N HIS A 253 -0.80 2.88 -13.84
CA HIS A 253 -0.71 2.11 -12.59
C HIS A 253 0.61 1.31 -12.53
N ALA A 254 1.21 1.18 -11.35
CA ALA A 254 2.45 0.44 -11.13
C ALA A 254 3.68 1.00 -11.90
N PHE A 255 3.76 2.32 -12.07
CA PHE A 255 4.86 3.01 -12.75
C PHE A 255 6.21 2.96 -12.01
N ASP A 256 6.24 2.45 -10.79
CA ASP A 256 7.45 2.21 -9.99
C ASP A 256 8.20 0.91 -10.38
N ARG A 257 7.65 0.13 -11.32
CA ARG A 257 8.21 -1.16 -11.78
C ARG A 257 9.23 -0.96 -12.88
N ALA A 258 10.47 -0.65 -12.52
CA ALA A 258 11.56 -0.50 -13.49
C ALA A 258 11.66 -1.71 -14.42
N GLY A 259 11.82 -1.46 -15.72
CA GLY A 259 11.96 -2.51 -16.74
C GLY A 259 10.67 -3.24 -17.12
N VAL A 260 9.52 -2.81 -16.59
CA VAL A 260 8.22 -3.36 -16.98
C VAL A 260 7.52 -2.37 -17.91
N PRO A 261 7.52 -2.59 -19.23
CA PRO A 261 6.85 -1.71 -20.17
C PRO A 261 5.33 -1.76 -19.98
N PRO A 262 4.57 -0.79 -20.51
CA PRO A 262 3.13 -0.81 -20.47
C PRO A 262 2.53 -2.12 -20.98
N ALA A 263 1.71 -2.75 -20.15
CA ALA A 263 1.05 -4.01 -20.45
C ALA A 263 -0.38 -4.04 -19.92
N GLN A 264 -1.28 -4.70 -20.64
CA GLN A 264 -2.66 -4.86 -20.22
C GLN A 264 -2.85 -6.09 -19.34
N ILE A 265 -3.72 -5.96 -18.34
CA ILE A 265 -4.23 -7.05 -17.51
C ILE A 265 -5.74 -7.14 -17.75
N PRO A 266 -6.21 -7.95 -18.72
CA PRO A 266 -7.60 -7.92 -19.18
C PRO A 266 -8.64 -8.28 -18.11
N GLY A 267 -8.28 -9.17 -17.18
CA GLY A 267 -9.19 -9.67 -16.14
C GLY A 267 -9.20 -8.86 -14.84
N ALA A 268 -8.39 -7.80 -14.73
CA ALA A 268 -8.37 -6.99 -13.50
C ALA A 268 -9.57 -6.03 -13.46
N PRO A 269 -10.34 -5.98 -12.35
CA PRO A 269 -11.43 -5.02 -12.20
C PRO A 269 -10.88 -3.62 -11.97
N THR A 270 -11.44 -2.62 -12.67
CA THR A 270 -11.11 -1.20 -12.46
C THR A 270 -11.96 -0.60 -11.35
N SER A 271 -11.46 0.47 -10.74
CA SER A 271 -12.19 1.25 -9.74
C SER A 271 -12.14 2.76 -9.99
N THR A 272 -11.82 3.17 -11.22
CA THR A 272 -11.71 4.60 -11.58
C THR A 272 -13.05 5.33 -11.47
N THR A 273 -14.15 4.65 -11.72
CA THR A 273 -15.51 5.18 -11.63
C THR A 273 -16.27 4.69 -10.39
N TYR A 274 -15.60 3.91 -9.53
CA TYR A 274 -16.20 3.43 -8.28
C TYR A 274 -16.59 4.60 -7.38
N PRO A 275 -17.80 4.63 -6.80
CA PRO A 275 -18.20 5.69 -5.89
C PRO A 275 -17.29 5.76 -4.65
N THR A 276 -16.99 6.97 -4.20
CA THR A 276 -16.30 7.13 -2.91
C THR A 276 -17.26 6.78 -1.78
N VAL A 277 -16.85 5.86 -0.93
CA VAL A 277 -17.61 5.40 0.24
C VAL A 277 -17.02 6.05 1.48
N PHE A 278 -17.87 6.64 2.32
CA PHE A 278 -17.45 7.24 3.56
C PHE A 278 -17.78 6.36 4.76
N MET A 279 -16.90 6.40 5.77
CA MET A 279 -17.12 5.77 7.07
C MET A 279 -16.87 6.75 8.21
N ASP A 280 -17.46 6.47 9.35
CA ASP A 280 -17.21 7.18 10.60
C ASP A 280 -15.94 6.70 11.32
N ASP A 281 -15.59 7.33 12.44
CA ASP A 281 -14.40 6.98 13.21
C ASP A 281 -14.46 5.59 13.88
N ALA A 282 -15.62 4.93 13.86
CA ALA A 282 -15.81 3.54 14.28
C ALA A 282 -15.79 2.54 13.12
N GLY A 283 -15.55 3.00 11.88
CA GLY A 283 -15.49 2.16 10.68
C GLY A 283 -16.84 1.72 10.15
N ARG A 284 -17.92 2.38 10.57
CA ARG A 284 -19.27 2.13 10.08
C ARG A 284 -19.55 3.01 8.87
N TYR A 285 -20.17 2.45 7.85
CA TYR A 285 -20.40 3.15 6.60
C TYR A 285 -21.58 4.12 6.65
N PHE A 286 -21.50 5.18 5.86
CA PHE A 286 -22.62 6.06 5.57
C PHE A 286 -23.45 5.51 4.41
N ASP A 287 -24.79 5.53 4.56
CA ASP A 287 -25.69 5.40 3.41
C ASP A 287 -25.51 6.65 2.52
N LEU A 288 -25.06 6.42 1.29
CA LEU A 288 -24.75 7.50 0.33
C LEU A 288 -26.00 8.32 -0.09
N ARG A 289 -27.21 7.77 0.10
CA ARG A 289 -28.48 8.43 -0.25
C ARG A 289 -28.98 9.37 0.84
N HIS A 290 -28.75 9.02 2.10
CA HIS A 290 -29.35 9.71 3.23
C HIS A 290 -28.31 10.43 4.11
N ASP A 291 -27.02 10.21 3.83
CA ASP A 291 -25.89 10.78 4.58
C ASP A 291 -25.93 10.48 6.09
N VAL A 292 -26.40 9.29 6.44
CA VAL A 292 -26.45 8.78 7.81
C VAL A 292 -25.63 7.50 7.94
N VAL A 293 -25.09 7.25 9.13
CA VAL A 293 -24.39 5.99 9.41
C VAL A 293 -25.40 4.86 9.45
N ASP A 294 -25.18 3.83 8.63
CA ASP A 294 -25.93 2.59 8.65
C ASP A 294 -25.00 1.44 9.05
N PRO A 295 -25.13 0.93 10.28
CA PRO A 295 -24.26 -0.14 10.80
C PRO A 295 -24.50 -1.50 10.15
N SER A 296 -25.55 -1.67 9.33
CA SER A 296 -25.81 -2.90 8.60
C SER A 296 -25.07 -3.00 7.27
N LEU A 297 -24.54 -1.88 6.76
CA LEU A 297 -23.80 -1.85 5.50
C LEU A 297 -22.41 -2.48 5.65
N THR A 298 -22.04 -3.27 4.68
CA THR A 298 -20.77 -3.99 4.58
C THR A 298 -19.98 -3.57 3.34
N SER A 299 -18.71 -3.91 3.29
CA SER A 299 -17.86 -3.74 2.09
C SER A 299 -18.45 -4.45 0.87
N ASP A 300 -19.08 -5.60 1.08
CA ASP A 300 -19.70 -6.41 0.01
C ASP A 300 -20.94 -5.72 -0.59
N ASP A 301 -21.72 -4.98 0.22
CA ASP A 301 -22.89 -4.24 -0.27
C ASP A 301 -22.46 -3.13 -1.24
N PHE A 302 -21.40 -2.40 -0.94
CA PHE A 302 -20.87 -1.38 -1.84
C PHE A 302 -20.24 -1.99 -3.09
N THR A 303 -19.54 -3.11 -2.97
CA THR A 303 -18.97 -3.82 -4.11
C THR A 303 -20.08 -4.30 -5.05
N ARG A 304 -21.14 -4.91 -4.51
CA ARG A 304 -22.30 -5.34 -5.26
C ARG A 304 -23.00 -4.17 -5.94
N ALA A 305 -23.27 -3.10 -5.21
CA ALA A 305 -23.91 -1.90 -5.76
C ALA A 305 -23.06 -1.25 -6.88
N ALA A 306 -21.75 -1.25 -6.76
CA ALA A 306 -20.86 -0.73 -7.80
C ALA A 306 -20.87 -1.59 -9.07
N ILE A 307 -20.94 -2.92 -8.93
CA ILE A 307 -21.05 -3.86 -10.07
C ILE A 307 -22.41 -3.69 -10.75
N GLU A 308 -23.51 -3.73 -9.99
CA GLU A 308 -24.87 -3.57 -10.50
C GLU A 308 -25.10 -2.21 -11.14
N GLY A 309 -24.48 -1.16 -10.61
CA GLY A 309 -24.53 0.20 -11.15
C GLY A 309 -23.62 0.43 -12.37
N GLY A 310 -22.86 -0.58 -12.81
CA GLY A 310 -21.95 -0.45 -13.95
C GLY A 310 -20.70 0.40 -13.70
N PHE A 311 -20.30 0.59 -12.44
CA PHE A 311 -19.11 1.35 -12.06
C PHE A 311 -17.82 0.54 -12.07
N VAL A 312 -17.91 -0.78 -12.28
CA VAL A 312 -16.76 -1.67 -12.36
C VAL A 312 -16.60 -2.18 -13.77
N HIS A 313 -15.46 -1.94 -14.38
CA HIS A 313 -15.08 -2.48 -15.68
C HIS A 313 -13.91 -3.44 -15.52
N THR A 314 -13.52 -4.13 -16.56
CA THR A 314 -12.34 -4.99 -16.59
C THR A 314 -11.32 -4.49 -17.61
N GLY A 315 -10.06 -4.79 -17.35
CA GLY A 315 -8.96 -4.40 -18.21
C GLY A 315 -8.27 -3.13 -17.75
N VAL A 316 -7.05 -3.29 -17.28
CA VAL A 316 -6.20 -2.18 -16.79
C VAL A 316 -4.86 -2.20 -17.52
N THR A 317 -4.22 -1.04 -17.62
CA THR A 317 -2.87 -0.91 -18.15
C THR A 317 -1.93 -0.58 -17.01
N VAL A 318 -0.84 -1.33 -16.89
CA VAL A 318 0.17 -1.17 -15.84
C VAL A 318 1.56 -1.08 -16.44
N GLY A 319 2.51 -0.54 -15.71
CA GLY A 319 3.91 -0.51 -16.13
C GLY A 319 4.50 0.89 -16.10
N THR A 320 5.79 0.98 -16.42
CA THR A 320 6.57 2.21 -16.37
C THR A 320 6.98 2.70 -17.77
N GLN A 321 7.18 3.99 -17.90
CA GLN A 321 7.70 4.64 -19.10
C GLN A 321 8.86 5.56 -18.70
N GLY A 322 9.89 5.61 -19.57
CA GLY A 322 11.06 6.43 -19.31
C GLY A 322 11.70 6.17 -17.95
N ASP A 323 11.95 7.23 -17.20
CA ASP A 323 12.59 7.21 -15.89
C ASP A 323 11.61 7.31 -14.69
N GLN A 324 10.30 7.11 -14.93
CA GLN A 324 9.26 7.25 -13.89
C GLN A 324 9.53 6.40 -12.65
N ALA A 325 10.04 5.17 -12.83
CA ALA A 325 10.38 4.29 -11.70
C ALA A 325 11.58 4.83 -10.89
N ASP A 326 12.55 5.47 -11.54
CA ASP A 326 13.69 6.12 -10.87
C ASP A 326 13.22 7.36 -10.11
N GLN A 327 12.38 8.16 -10.73
CA GLN A 327 11.76 9.34 -10.10
C GLN A 327 10.94 8.94 -8.87
N TYR A 328 10.12 7.87 -8.97
CA TYR A 328 9.35 7.35 -7.83
C TYR A 328 10.26 7.01 -6.65
N VAL A 329 11.31 6.22 -6.87
CA VAL A 329 12.25 5.80 -5.82
C VAL A 329 12.99 7.03 -5.25
N GLY A 330 13.40 7.96 -6.10
CA GLY A 330 14.06 9.20 -5.69
C GLY A 330 13.18 10.06 -4.78
N GLU A 331 11.92 10.29 -5.16
CA GLU A 331 10.96 11.07 -4.36
C GLU A 331 10.60 10.37 -3.04
N MET A 332 10.39 9.05 -3.07
CA MET A 332 10.17 8.24 -1.88
C MET A 332 11.30 8.42 -0.86
N VAL A 333 12.54 8.24 -1.29
CA VAL A 333 13.70 8.36 -0.40
C VAL A 333 13.89 9.81 0.09
N ARG A 334 13.74 10.80 -0.79
CA ARG A 334 13.86 12.22 -0.45
C ARG A 334 12.83 12.61 0.61
N PHE A 335 11.57 12.23 0.42
CA PHE A 335 10.51 12.52 1.37
C PHE A 335 10.80 11.87 2.72
N LEU A 336 11.08 10.56 2.76
CA LEU A 336 11.34 9.85 4.00
C LEU A 336 12.54 10.48 4.73
N ARG A 337 13.67 10.71 4.07
CA ARG A 337 14.83 11.36 4.69
C ARG A 337 14.46 12.70 5.32
N SER A 338 13.67 13.52 4.66
CA SER A 338 13.24 14.83 5.19
C SER A 338 12.41 14.72 6.47
N GLN A 339 11.66 13.62 6.65
CA GLN A 339 10.84 13.41 7.84
C GLN A 339 11.60 12.75 9.00
N PHE A 340 12.70 12.06 8.72
CA PHE A 340 13.49 11.33 9.73
C PHE A 340 14.76 12.05 10.18
N VAL A 341 15.15 13.14 9.51
CA VAL A 341 16.23 14.01 10.01
C VAL A 341 15.74 14.77 11.24
N SER A 342 16.41 14.57 12.36
CA SER A 342 16.16 15.34 13.58
C SER A 342 16.38 16.83 13.32
N LYS A 343 15.46 17.72 13.77
CA LYS A 343 15.63 19.19 13.73
C LYS A 343 16.86 19.67 14.50
N ALA A 344 17.53 18.82 15.27
CA ALA A 344 18.77 19.15 15.98
C ALA A 344 20.00 19.38 15.08
N GLY A 345 19.91 19.05 13.79
CA GLY A 345 21.00 19.27 12.81
C GLY A 345 20.91 20.57 12.01
N LEU A 346 19.86 21.37 12.16
CA LEU A 346 19.65 22.63 11.40
C LEU A 346 20.09 23.90 12.14
N THR A 347 20.57 23.79 13.38
CA THR A 347 21.08 24.95 14.17
C THR A 347 22.60 25.02 14.24
N ALA A 348 23.31 24.22 13.46
CA ALA A 348 24.77 24.27 13.37
C ALA A 348 25.20 24.31 11.91
N ARG A 349 25.00 25.47 11.24
CA ARG A 349 25.83 26.03 10.17
C ARG A 349 25.54 27.54 10.04
#